data_1e5a6588d1edf5b4b16fd630ce37c7e5
#
_entry.id   1e5a6588d1edf5b4b16fd630ce37c7e5
#
_cell.length_a   1.000
_cell.length_b   1.000
_cell.length_c   1.000
_cell.angle_alpha   90.00
_cell.angle_beta   90.00
_cell.angle_gamma   90.00
#
_symmetry.space_group_name_H-M   'P 1'
#
loop_
_entity.id
_entity.type
_entity.pdbx_description
1 polymer ?
#
loop_
_entity_poly.entity_id
_entity_poly.type
_entity_poly.pdbx_seq_one_letter_code
_entity_poly.pdbx_strand_id
1 'polypeptide(L)'
;MKTSIVARVMRTALIGAAFAGAPLTAHAEIKNYEFQLVQPTVQAGADRIVTVRLVDKTTGRSVPDAVIFASRLDMAPEGMQEMVTKLTPMPGTEPGTYRFKANFSMAGHWQLSLGAKVQGETGTVENKLVVTAEK
;
A
#
# COMPACT_ATOMS: atom_id res chain seq x y z
N MET A 1 39.11 -61.24 -11.81
CA MET A 1 38.72 -60.83 -11.72
C MET A 1 38.04 -59.93 -11.44
N LYS A 2 37.97 -59.55 -11.23
CA LYS A 2 37.37 -58.89 -11.03
C LYS A 2 36.72 -58.05 -10.78
N THR A 3 36.64 -57.76 -10.64
CA THR A 3 36.11 -57.10 -10.39
C THR A 3 35.48 -56.21 -10.19
N SER A 4 35.37 -56.02 -10.11
CA SER A 4 34.78 -55.28 -9.92
C SER A 4 34.09 -54.47 -9.74
N ILE A 5 33.93 -54.35 -9.72
CA ILE A 5 33.20 -53.69 -9.62
C ILE A 5 32.61 -52.86 -9.27
N VAL A 6 32.60 -52.80 -9.12
CA VAL A 6 32.02 -52.20 -8.78
C VAL A 6 31.44 -51.21 -8.55
N ALA A 7 31.47 -51.07 -8.55
CA ALA A 7 30.97 -50.33 -8.31
C ALA A 7 30.29 -49.43 -8.18
N ARG A 8 30.22 -49.37 -8.18
CA ARG A 8 29.51 -48.58 -8.18
C ARG A 8 28.73 -47.87 -7.80
N VAL A 9 28.64 -47.76 -7.65
CA VAL A 9 27.92 -47.16 -7.33
C VAL A 9 27.36 -46.22 -7.03
N MET A 10 27.30 -45.96 -6.95
CA MET A 10 26.71 -45.19 -6.63
C MET A 10 26.03 -44.30 -6.48
N ARG A 11 25.89 -44.11 -6.44
CA ARG A 11 25.24 -43.32 -6.36
C ARG A 11 24.53 -42.57 -6.08
N THR A 12 24.27 -42.26 -5.97
CA THR A 12 23.68 -41.62 -5.69
C THR A 12 22.97 -40.78 -5.50
N ALA A 13 22.66 -40.44 -5.43
CA ALA A 13 21.99 -39.65 -5.23
C ALA A 13 21.35 -38.87 -4.90
N LEU A 14 21.12 -38.50 -4.74
CA LEU A 14 20.46 -37.79 -4.40
C LEU A 14 19.85 -36.90 -4.27
N ILE A 15 19.58 -36.66 -4.20
CA ILE A 15 19.15 -35.88 -4.02
C ILE A 15 18.43 -35.09 -3.78
N GLY A 16 18.09 -34.67 -3.66
CA GLY A 16 17.59 -34.00 -3.38
C GLY A 16 16.91 -33.15 -3.29
N ALA A 17 16.61 -32.95 -3.21
CA ALA A 17 16.06 -32.25 -3.10
C ALA A 17 15.30 -31.51 -2.71
N ALA A 18 15.03 -31.29 -2.54
CA ALA A 18 14.40 -30.69 -2.13
C ALA A 18 13.85 -29.83 -1.92
N PHE A 19 13.68 -29.53 -1.82
CA PHE A 19 13.17 -28.71 -1.50
C PHE A 19 12.36 -28.15 -1.57
N ALA A 20 12.25 -28.04 -1.50
CA ALA A 20 11.73 -27.57 -1.54
C ALA A 20 10.89 -26.92 -1.28
N GLY A 21 10.52 -26.62 -1.12
CA GLY A 21 9.60 -26.20 -0.83
C GLY A 21 9.16 -25.06 -0.56
N ALA A 22 9.59 -24.44 -0.62
CA ALA A 22 9.36 -23.43 -0.27
C ALA A 22 8.45 -22.72 -0.86
N PRO A 23 7.68 -22.44 -0.53
CA PRO A 23 6.75 -21.86 -0.98
C PRO A 23 6.76 -20.59 -1.15
N LEU A 24 6.92 -20.26 -1.52
CA LEU A 24 6.95 -19.20 -1.72
C LEU A 24 5.91 -18.54 -1.97
N THR A 25 5.36 -18.28 -1.36
CA THR A 25 4.40 -17.61 -1.46
C THR A 25 4.60 -16.45 -1.89
N ALA A 26 4.10 -16.02 -2.63
CA ALA A 26 4.28 -14.90 -3.10
C ALA A 26 3.52 -13.89 -2.47
N HIS A 27 3.57 -13.64 -1.33
CA HIS A 27 2.98 -12.49 -0.76
C HIS A 27 3.82 -11.29 -1.03
N ALA A 28 3.26 -10.20 -1.44
CA ALA A 28 3.92 -8.92 -1.36
C ALA A 28 4.06 -8.57 0.11
N GLU A 29 5.17 -8.04 0.50
CA GLU A 29 5.32 -7.57 1.85
C GLU A 29 4.55 -6.28 2.03
N ILE A 30 4.15 -5.98 3.25
CA ILE A 30 3.34 -4.81 3.49
C ILE A 30 4.03 -3.53 3.03
N LYS A 31 5.33 -3.48 3.03
CA LYS A 31 6.06 -2.31 2.56
C LYS A 31 6.01 -2.13 1.06
N ASN A 32 5.50 -3.12 0.34
CA ASN A 32 5.35 -3.02 -1.11
C ASN A 32 4.00 -2.44 -1.51
N TYR A 33 3.17 -2.08 -0.55
CA TYR A 33 1.91 -1.43 -0.81
C TYR A 33 2.06 0.06 -0.54
N GLU A 34 1.40 0.87 -1.34
CA GLU A 34 1.54 2.30 -1.24
C GLU A 34 0.28 2.99 -1.69
N PHE A 35 -0.15 3.99 -0.93
CA PHE A 35 -1.21 4.87 -1.38
C PHE A 35 -0.62 5.93 -2.28
N GLN A 36 -1.33 6.25 -3.33
CA GLN A 36 -0.95 7.28 -4.28
C GLN A 36 -2.14 8.20 -4.47
N LEU A 37 -1.88 9.51 -4.56
CA LEU A 37 -2.92 10.46 -4.87
C LEU A 37 -3.27 10.35 -6.35
N VAL A 38 -4.56 10.28 -6.64
CA VAL A 38 -5.01 10.30 -8.03
C VAL A 38 -4.80 11.69 -8.60
N GLN A 39 -5.11 12.72 -7.78
CA GLN A 39 -4.84 14.09 -8.14
C GLN A 39 -4.18 14.78 -6.96
N PRO A 40 -3.02 15.38 -7.15
CA PRO A 40 -2.32 16.00 -6.02
C PRO A 40 -2.85 17.38 -5.65
N THR A 41 -3.75 17.96 -6.43
CA THR A 41 -4.27 19.28 -6.15
C THR A 41 -5.79 19.25 -6.05
N VAL A 42 -6.33 20.12 -5.20
CA VAL A 42 -7.76 20.34 -5.09
C VAL A 42 -7.97 21.83 -4.97
N GLN A 43 -9.19 22.29 -5.20
CA GLN A 43 -9.56 23.67 -4.90
C GLN A 43 -9.81 23.79 -3.42
N ALA A 44 -9.36 24.88 -2.81
CA ALA A 44 -9.72 25.16 -1.43
C ALA A 44 -11.23 25.37 -1.35
N GLY A 45 -11.81 24.98 -0.24
CA GLY A 45 -13.24 25.13 -0.01
C GLY A 45 -13.83 23.90 0.64
N ALA A 46 -15.14 23.94 0.80
CA ALA A 46 -15.86 22.86 1.45
C ALA A 46 -16.17 21.73 0.49
N ASP A 47 -16.34 20.55 1.04
CA ASP A 47 -16.85 19.38 0.31
C ASP A 47 -15.98 19.00 -0.89
N ARG A 48 -14.68 19.15 -0.72
CA ARG A 48 -13.75 18.71 -1.77
C ARG A 48 -13.47 17.22 -1.64
N ILE A 49 -13.20 16.58 -2.75
CA ILE A 49 -12.97 15.13 -2.78
C ILE A 49 -11.50 14.87 -3.02
N VAL A 50 -10.91 14.05 -2.16
CA VAL A 50 -9.55 13.55 -2.34
C VAL A 50 -9.67 12.08 -2.67
N THR A 51 -9.03 11.66 -3.74
CA THR A 51 -9.05 10.27 -4.15
C THR A 51 -7.64 9.71 -4.08
N VAL A 52 -7.50 8.57 -3.45
CA VAL A 52 -6.25 7.84 -3.39
C VAL A 52 -6.45 6.47 -3.98
N ARG A 53 -5.38 5.90 -4.46
CA ARG A 53 -5.36 4.52 -4.94
C ARG A 53 -4.33 3.77 -4.13
N LEU A 54 -4.67 2.57 -3.71
CA LEU A 54 -3.72 1.69 -3.05
C LEU A 54 -3.16 0.74 -4.08
N VAL A 55 -1.85 0.69 -4.19
CA VAL A 55 -1.17 -0.04 -5.24
C VAL A 55 -0.20 -1.03 -4.62
N ASP A 56 -0.15 -2.23 -5.21
CA ASP A 56 0.90 -3.18 -4.93
C ASP A 56 2.04 -2.83 -5.90
N LYS A 57 3.13 -2.31 -5.39
CA LYS A 57 4.23 -1.84 -6.24
C LYS A 57 4.93 -2.98 -6.96
N THR A 58 4.79 -4.20 -6.47
CA THR A 58 5.41 -5.35 -7.11
C THR A 58 4.74 -5.67 -8.43
N THR A 59 3.42 -5.54 -8.49
CA THR A 59 2.65 -5.90 -9.68
C THR A 59 2.08 -4.71 -10.41
N GLY A 60 2.04 -3.55 -9.76
CA GLY A 60 1.41 -2.36 -10.32
C GLY A 60 -0.10 -2.37 -10.23
N ARG A 61 -0.67 -3.35 -9.57
CA ARG A 61 -2.12 -3.48 -9.51
C ARG A 61 -2.71 -2.71 -8.36
N SER A 62 -3.91 -2.18 -8.58
CA SER A 62 -4.70 -1.59 -7.51
C SER A 62 -5.16 -2.68 -6.56
N VAL A 63 -5.26 -2.34 -5.29
CA VAL A 63 -5.61 -3.29 -4.24
C VAL A 63 -7.01 -2.94 -3.74
N PRO A 64 -8.02 -3.71 -4.09
CA PRO A 64 -9.36 -3.49 -3.57
C PRO A 64 -9.47 -4.09 -2.17
N ASP A 65 -10.51 -3.74 -1.48
CA ASP A 65 -10.86 -4.38 -0.22
C ASP A 65 -9.89 -4.14 0.92
N ALA A 66 -9.05 -3.11 0.83
CA ALA A 66 -8.28 -2.71 1.98
C ALA A 66 -9.19 -1.97 2.95
N VAL A 67 -8.87 -2.08 4.23
CA VAL A 67 -9.62 -1.40 5.27
C VAL A 67 -8.77 -0.25 5.79
N ILE A 68 -9.21 0.97 5.55
CA ILE A 68 -8.54 2.15 6.07
C ILE A 68 -9.07 2.37 7.48
N PHE A 69 -8.21 2.19 8.47
CA PHE A 69 -8.62 2.30 9.86
C PHE A 69 -8.19 3.61 10.49
N ALA A 70 -7.34 4.37 9.82
CA ALA A 70 -6.88 5.65 10.32
C ALA A 70 -6.70 6.61 9.17
N SER A 71 -7.20 7.83 9.35
CA SER A 71 -7.05 8.87 8.35
C SER A 71 -7.02 10.21 9.06
N ARG A 72 -6.15 11.10 8.59
CA ARG A 72 -6.01 12.43 9.16
C ARG A 72 -5.56 13.38 8.07
N LEU A 73 -6.13 14.56 8.07
CA LEU A 73 -5.74 15.60 7.12
C LEU A 73 -5.42 16.85 7.91
N ASP A 74 -4.20 17.34 7.82
CA ASP A 74 -3.77 18.52 8.54
C ASP A 74 -2.76 19.32 7.72
N MET A 75 -2.37 20.46 8.22
CA MET A 75 -1.43 21.34 7.53
C MET A 75 -0.01 21.21 8.08
N ALA A 76 0.40 19.99 8.44
CA ALA A 76 1.77 19.77 8.93
C ALA A 76 2.84 20.29 7.98
N PRO A 77 2.71 20.16 6.64
CA PRO A 77 3.75 20.69 5.76
C PRO A 77 3.94 22.19 5.87
N GLU A 78 2.92 22.90 6.37
CA GLU A 78 3.03 24.33 6.59
C GLU A 78 3.39 24.67 8.04
N GLY A 79 3.75 23.63 8.81
CA GLY A 79 4.08 23.84 10.22
C GLY A 79 2.87 24.04 11.11
N MET A 80 1.68 23.67 10.62
CA MET A 80 0.44 23.88 11.34
C MET A 80 -0.29 22.57 11.55
N GLN A 81 0.27 21.68 12.36
CA GLN A 81 -0.30 20.36 12.59
C GLN A 81 -1.65 20.43 13.31
N GLU A 82 -1.90 21.51 14.02
CA GLU A 82 -3.17 21.65 14.71
C GLU A 82 -4.30 22.06 13.79
N MET A 83 -4.00 22.44 12.57
CA MET A 83 -5.02 22.73 11.57
C MET A 83 -5.48 21.43 10.96
N VAL A 84 -6.45 20.79 11.60
CA VAL A 84 -6.96 19.47 11.22
C VAL A 84 -8.35 19.67 10.66
N THR A 85 -8.67 18.94 9.59
CA THR A 85 -10.01 18.92 9.06
C THR A 85 -10.56 17.51 9.05
N LYS A 86 -11.86 17.39 9.15
CA LYS A 86 -12.52 16.10 9.17
C LYS A 86 -12.50 15.48 7.79
N LEU A 87 -12.26 14.19 7.75
CA LEU A 87 -12.35 13.40 6.54
C LEU A 87 -13.59 12.52 6.62
N THR A 88 -14.40 12.55 5.58
CA THR A 88 -15.58 11.69 5.49
C THR A 88 -15.35 10.68 4.39
N PRO A 89 -15.26 9.39 4.71
CA PRO A 89 -15.07 8.38 3.68
C PRO A 89 -16.25 8.34 2.73
N MET A 90 -15.98 8.07 1.47
CA MET A 90 -16.98 7.95 0.44
C MET A 90 -16.69 6.70 -0.39
N PRO A 91 -17.70 6.14 -1.05
CA PRO A 91 -17.44 5.01 -1.92
C PRO A 91 -16.45 5.36 -3.01
N GLY A 92 -15.55 4.43 -3.32
CA GLY A 92 -14.62 4.61 -4.41
C GLY A 92 -15.33 4.44 -5.74
N THR A 93 -14.75 5.01 -6.79
CA THR A 93 -15.32 4.92 -8.12
C THR A 93 -14.81 3.70 -8.87
N GLU A 94 -13.64 3.20 -8.48
CA GLU A 94 -13.03 2.03 -9.10
C GLU A 94 -12.44 1.15 -8.02
N PRO A 95 -12.30 -0.14 -8.29
CA PRO A 95 -11.66 -1.01 -7.31
C PRO A 95 -10.24 -0.52 -7.01
N GLY A 96 -9.90 -0.47 -5.74
CA GLY A 96 -8.59 0.00 -5.33
C GLY A 96 -8.48 1.49 -5.13
N THR A 97 -9.57 2.24 -5.35
CA THR A 97 -9.59 3.66 -5.04
C THR A 97 -10.43 3.90 -3.80
N TYR A 98 -10.04 4.94 -3.06
CA TYR A 98 -10.68 5.30 -1.80
C TYR A 98 -10.83 6.80 -1.80
N ARG A 99 -12.00 7.29 -1.45
CA ARG A 99 -12.31 8.71 -1.55
C ARG A 99 -12.69 9.27 -0.21
N PHE A 100 -12.34 10.53 0.00
CA PHE A 100 -12.69 11.24 1.22
C PHE A 100 -13.19 12.61 0.85
N LYS A 101 -14.19 13.05 1.55
CA LYS A 101 -14.68 14.41 1.43
C LYS A 101 -14.11 15.21 2.58
N ALA A 102 -13.62 16.41 2.29
CA ALA A 102 -12.99 17.26 3.28
C ALA A 102 -13.19 18.73 2.96
N ASN A 103 -13.07 19.53 3.99
CA ASN A 103 -13.11 20.98 3.86
C ASN A 103 -11.68 21.49 3.92
N PHE A 104 -11.17 22.00 2.81
CA PHE A 104 -9.86 22.61 2.78
C PHE A 104 -10.07 24.09 3.06
N SER A 105 -9.99 24.47 4.32
CA SER A 105 -10.39 25.79 4.76
C SER A 105 -9.48 26.89 4.25
N MET A 106 -8.29 26.55 3.79
CA MET A 106 -7.39 27.56 3.23
C MET A 106 -6.48 26.88 2.21
N ALA A 107 -5.96 27.69 1.30
CA ALA A 107 -5.00 27.20 0.33
C ALA A 107 -3.68 26.87 1.03
N GLY A 108 -2.94 25.94 0.49
CA GLY A 108 -1.66 25.53 1.04
C GLY A 108 -1.47 24.04 0.91
N HIS A 109 -0.46 23.53 1.60
CA HIS A 109 -0.12 22.13 1.55
C HIS A 109 -0.70 21.42 2.76
N TRP A 110 -1.45 20.38 2.48
CA TRP A 110 -2.09 19.56 3.50
C TRP A 110 -1.50 18.17 3.46
N GLN A 111 -1.39 17.55 4.61
CA GLN A 111 -0.86 16.20 4.70
C GLN A 111 -1.98 15.24 5.01
N LEU A 112 -2.14 14.27 4.13
CA LEU A 112 -3.10 13.19 4.32
C LEU A 112 -2.33 11.99 4.84
N SER A 113 -2.62 11.60 6.09
CA SER A 113 -2.00 10.45 6.73
C SER A 113 -3.00 9.32 6.72
N LEU A 114 -2.61 8.18 6.20
CA LEU A 114 -3.50 7.03 6.08
C LEU A 114 -2.86 5.81 6.67
N GLY A 115 -3.67 5.00 7.33
CA GLY A 115 -3.27 3.69 7.80
C GLY A 115 -4.31 2.68 7.36
N ALA A 116 -3.87 1.57 6.81
CA ALA A 116 -4.78 0.57 6.28
C ALA A 116 -4.27 -0.83 6.50
N LYS A 117 -5.20 -1.77 6.48
CA LYS A 117 -4.88 -3.18 6.48
C LYS A 117 -5.28 -3.77 5.15
N VAL A 118 -4.40 -4.60 4.62
CA VAL A 118 -4.65 -5.31 3.37
C VAL A 118 -4.99 -6.74 3.71
N GLN A 119 -6.01 -7.26 3.08
CA GLN A 119 -6.46 -8.62 3.35
C GLN A 119 -5.36 -9.61 3.03
N GLY A 120 -5.11 -10.53 3.95
CA GLY A 120 -4.11 -11.55 3.75
C GLY A 120 -2.70 -11.15 4.11
N GLU A 121 -2.48 -9.89 4.49
CA GLU A 121 -1.15 -9.43 4.84
C GLU A 121 -1.08 -9.13 6.33
N THR A 122 0.11 -9.32 6.89
CA THR A 122 0.35 -8.89 8.26
C THR A 122 0.91 -7.48 8.23
N GLY A 123 0.62 -6.71 9.26
CA GLY A 123 1.09 -5.34 9.35
C GLY A 123 0.12 -4.37 8.73
N THR A 124 0.53 -3.13 8.66
CA THR A 124 -0.31 -2.05 8.16
C THR A 124 0.45 -1.24 7.14
N VAL A 125 -0.30 -0.70 6.19
CA VAL A 125 0.24 0.25 5.23
C VAL A 125 0.03 1.64 5.81
N GLU A 126 1.10 2.42 5.92
CA GLU A 126 1.02 3.78 6.43
C GLU A 126 1.71 4.71 5.46
N ASN A 127 1.02 5.75 5.07
CA ASN A 127 1.58 6.73 4.16
C ASN A 127 1.15 8.11 4.56
N LYS A 128 1.98 9.07 4.21
CA LYS A 128 1.69 10.49 4.34
C LYS A 128 1.84 11.10 2.96
N LEU A 129 0.76 11.69 2.49
CA LEU A 129 0.69 12.24 1.15
C LEU A 129 0.41 13.73 1.24
N VAL A 130 0.99 14.51 0.34
CA VAL A 130 0.79 15.95 0.36
C VAL A 130 -0.22 16.33 -0.71
N VAL A 131 -1.29 16.98 -0.28
CA VAL A 131 -2.33 17.49 -1.16
C VAL A 131 -2.20 19.00 -1.16
N THR A 132 -2.13 19.58 -2.35
CA THR A 132 -2.06 21.04 -2.46
C THR A 132 -3.45 21.58 -2.71
N ALA A 133 -3.89 22.48 -1.83
CA ALA A 133 -5.16 23.17 -2.00
C ALA A 133 -4.87 24.53 -2.63
N GLU A 134 -5.56 24.82 -3.73
CA GLU A 134 -5.37 26.04 -4.48
C GLU A 134 -6.60 26.91 -4.37
N LYS A 135 -6.39 28.20 -4.47
CA LYS A 135 -7.52 29.13 -4.42
C LYS A 135 -8.46 28.96 -5.58
#